data_bba13609daf8224e76536e3607583802
#
_entry.id   bba13609daf8224e76536e3607583802
#
_cell.length_a   1.000
_cell.length_b   1.000
_cell.length_c   1.000
_cell.angle_alpha   90.00
_cell.angle_beta   90.00
_cell.angle_gamma   90.00
#
_symmetry.space_group_name_H-M   'P 1'
#
loop_
_entity.id
_entity.type
_entity.pdbx_description
1 polymer ?
#
loop_
_entity_poly.entity_id
_entity_poly.type
_entity_poly.pdbx_seq_one_letter_code
_entity_poly.pdbx_strand_id
1 'polypeptide(L)'
;MFYKCTSLKRIKMNASSGNWGSSVFNGCTSLELVDMTGSTGVPTLPNVNSFGNTNDTYKIVVPDSLYDEWIAATNWVSIASHIMKQSDWNASHPDDQL
;
A
#
# COMPACT_ATOMS: atom_id res chain seq x y z
N MET A 1 -0.88 -12.05 -7.18
CA MET A 1 0.54 -11.90 -7.55
C MET A 1 1.44 -12.29 -6.39
N PHE A 2 1.21 -11.74 -5.20
CA PHE A 2 2.03 -12.06 -4.02
C PHE A 2 1.23 -12.86 -2.98
N TYR A 3 0.21 -13.56 -3.42
CA TYR A 3 -0.65 -14.35 -2.56
C TYR A 3 0.18 -15.34 -1.72
N LYS A 4 0.01 -15.28 -0.41
CA LYS A 4 0.70 -16.13 0.57
C LYS A 4 2.23 -16.03 0.54
N CYS A 5 2.78 -14.90 0.11
CA CYS A 5 4.22 -14.66 0.19
C CYS A 5 4.59 -14.33 1.64
N THR A 6 4.69 -15.35 2.49
CA THR A 6 4.82 -15.19 3.94
C THR A 6 6.13 -14.56 4.39
N SER A 7 7.13 -14.52 3.52
CA SER A 7 8.44 -13.89 3.82
C SER A 7 8.57 -12.48 3.26
N LEU A 8 7.58 -12.02 2.49
CA LEU A 8 7.62 -10.68 1.88
C LEU A 8 7.42 -9.63 2.96
N LYS A 9 8.40 -8.76 3.14
CA LYS A 9 8.34 -7.67 4.12
C LYS A 9 8.11 -6.32 3.49
N ARG A 10 8.81 -6.02 2.41
CA ARG A 10 8.76 -4.72 1.74
C ARG A 10 8.71 -4.94 0.24
N ILE A 11 7.93 -4.11 -0.44
CA ILE A 11 7.87 -4.13 -1.90
C ILE A 11 7.66 -2.72 -2.41
N LYS A 12 8.31 -2.41 -3.52
CA LYS A 12 8.08 -1.15 -4.23
C LYS A 12 7.26 -1.46 -5.48
N MET A 13 6.13 -0.81 -5.60
CA MET A 13 5.22 -0.93 -6.73
C MET A 13 4.79 0.46 -7.17
N ASN A 14 4.77 0.69 -8.46
CA ASN A 14 4.30 1.96 -9.01
C ASN A 14 3.02 1.70 -9.80
N ALA A 15 2.04 2.57 -9.62
CA ALA A 15 0.77 2.47 -10.34
C ALA A 15 0.51 3.77 -11.09
N SER A 16 -0.13 3.66 -12.26
CA SER A 16 -0.58 4.84 -12.99
C SER A 16 -2.12 4.95 -12.93
N SER A 17 -2.77 3.90 -13.03
CA SER A 17 -4.19 3.60 -12.86
C SER A 17 -4.31 2.20 -13.41
N GLY A 18 -5.27 1.46 -13.03
CA GLY A 18 -5.37 0.07 -13.46
C GLY A 18 -5.95 -0.74 -12.32
N ASN A 19 -6.04 -2.03 -12.51
CA ASN A 19 -6.69 -2.90 -11.57
C ASN A 19 -5.69 -3.79 -10.84
N TRP A 20 -5.80 -3.83 -9.52
CA TRP A 20 -5.11 -4.83 -8.74
C TRP A 20 -5.93 -6.12 -8.73
N GLY A 21 -5.26 -7.25 -8.52
CA GLY A 21 -5.94 -8.50 -8.27
C GLY A 21 -6.62 -8.50 -6.91
N SER A 22 -7.62 -9.36 -6.74
CA SER A 22 -8.41 -9.41 -5.51
C SER A 22 -7.66 -9.97 -4.31
N SER A 23 -6.50 -10.57 -4.50
CA SER A 23 -5.76 -11.22 -3.42
C SER A 23 -4.24 -10.97 -3.52
N VAL A 24 -3.84 -9.79 -4.02
CA VAL A 24 -2.43 -9.50 -4.33
C VAL A 24 -1.50 -9.76 -3.14
N PHE A 25 -1.88 -9.32 -1.95
CA PHE A 25 -1.07 -9.49 -0.75
C PHE A 25 -1.75 -10.37 0.30
N ASN A 26 -2.81 -11.07 -0.06
CA ASN A 26 -3.52 -11.91 0.90
C ASN A 26 -2.58 -13.01 1.44
N GLY A 27 -2.50 -13.13 2.75
CA GLY A 27 -1.64 -14.11 3.38
C GLY A 27 -0.17 -13.72 3.49
N CYS A 28 0.19 -12.49 3.11
CA CYS A 28 1.55 -11.97 3.30
C CYS A 28 1.75 -11.55 4.75
N THR A 29 1.96 -12.51 5.63
CA THR A 29 1.93 -12.30 7.08
C THR A 29 3.12 -11.50 7.62
N SER A 30 4.17 -11.32 6.82
CA SER A 30 5.34 -10.52 7.20
C SER A 30 5.35 -9.15 6.56
N LEU A 31 4.31 -8.79 5.80
CA LEU A 31 4.28 -7.52 5.06
C LEU A 31 4.32 -6.33 6.02
N GLU A 32 5.27 -5.43 5.80
CA GLU A 32 5.47 -4.24 6.62
C GLU A 32 5.29 -2.95 5.82
N LEU A 33 5.67 -2.95 4.54
CA LEU A 33 5.69 -1.73 3.73
C LEU A 33 5.39 -2.03 2.27
N VAL A 34 4.43 -1.27 1.73
CA VAL A 34 4.20 -1.19 0.28
C VAL A 34 4.57 0.22 -0.15
N ASP A 35 5.69 0.36 -0.84
CA ASP A 35 6.20 1.65 -1.31
C ASP A 35 5.58 1.97 -2.66
N MET A 36 4.64 2.92 -2.69
CA MET A 36 3.95 3.36 -3.89
C MET A 36 4.35 4.79 -4.27
N THR A 37 5.49 5.26 -3.78
CA THR A 37 5.90 6.67 -3.94
C THR A 37 6.19 7.08 -5.39
N GLY A 38 6.47 6.12 -6.26
CA GLY A 38 6.66 6.40 -7.68
C GLY A 38 5.38 6.35 -8.51
N SER A 39 4.21 6.21 -7.86
CA SER A 39 2.94 6.11 -8.58
C SER A 39 2.51 7.43 -9.19
N THR A 40 1.85 7.37 -10.34
CA THR A 40 1.31 8.53 -11.04
C THR A 40 -0.21 8.60 -10.99
N GLY A 41 -0.87 7.60 -10.43
CA GLY A 41 -2.31 7.55 -10.27
C GLY A 41 -2.69 6.51 -9.23
N VAL A 42 -3.97 6.49 -8.85
CA VAL A 42 -4.51 5.56 -7.86
C VAL A 42 -5.06 4.32 -8.58
N PRO A 43 -4.53 3.12 -8.29
CA PRO A 43 -5.05 1.91 -8.92
C PRO A 43 -6.40 1.53 -8.32
N THR A 44 -7.19 0.77 -9.07
CA THR A 44 -8.44 0.22 -8.57
C THR A 44 -8.16 -0.99 -7.68
N LEU A 45 -8.66 -0.94 -6.45
CA LEU A 45 -8.59 -2.06 -5.52
C LEU A 45 -9.95 -2.78 -5.56
N PRO A 46 -10.02 -4.01 -6.11
CA PRO A 46 -11.32 -4.67 -6.29
C PRO A 46 -12.00 -5.03 -4.98
N ASN A 47 -11.23 -5.36 -3.95
CA ASN A 47 -11.75 -5.52 -2.60
C ASN A 47 -10.60 -5.50 -1.59
N VAL A 48 -10.94 -5.37 -0.31
CA VAL A 48 -9.95 -5.26 0.77
C VAL A 48 -9.24 -6.57 1.08
N ASN A 49 -9.71 -7.70 0.53
CA ASN A 49 -9.05 -8.99 0.72
C ASN A 49 -7.66 -9.05 0.12
N SER A 50 -7.31 -8.09 -0.76
CA SER A 50 -5.93 -7.96 -1.24
C SER A 50 -4.94 -7.81 -0.09
N PHE A 51 -5.39 -7.27 1.04
CA PHE A 51 -4.57 -7.11 2.25
C PHE A 51 -5.08 -7.97 3.41
N GLY A 52 -5.92 -8.97 3.11
CA GLY A 52 -6.43 -9.88 4.12
C GLY A 52 -5.32 -10.80 4.64
N ASN A 53 -5.40 -11.19 5.90
CA ASN A 53 -4.44 -12.12 6.52
C ASN A 53 -2.99 -11.62 6.43
N THR A 54 -2.81 -10.30 6.43
CA THR A 54 -1.50 -9.67 6.49
C THR A 54 -1.17 -9.31 7.94
N ASN A 55 0.01 -8.72 8.13
CA ASN A 55 0.38 -8.13 9.42
C ASN A 55 -0.39 -6.82 9.60
N ASP A 56 -1.07 -6.63 10.72
CA ASP A 56 -1.87 -5.42 10.99
C ASP A 56 -1.04 -4.13 11.04
N THR A 57 0.26 -4.25 11.08
CA THR A 57 1.16 -3.08 11.15
C THR A 57 1.65 -2.61 9.79
N TYR A 58 1.20 -3.24 8.70
CA TYR A 58 1.67 -2.84 7.37
C TYR A 58 1.31 -1.38 7.07
N LYS A 59 2.17 -0.73 6.27
CA LYS A 59 1.94 0.64 5.81
C LYS A 59 2.03 0.70 4.30
N ILE A 60 1.18 1.54 3.71
CA ILE A 60 1.20 1.83 2.28
C ILE A 60 1.60 3.29 2.16
N VAL A 61 2.77 3.56 1.58
CA VAL A 61 3.27 4.94 1.44
C VAL A 61 3.04 5.41 0.01
N VAL A 62 2.32 6.51 -0.13
CA VAL A 62 1.88 7.06 -1.42
C VAL A 62 2.45 8.46 -1.61
N PRO A 63 2.52 8.95 -2.87
CA PRO A 63 2.94 10.34 -3.10
C PRO A 63 1.99 11.32 -2.40
N ASP A 64 2.54 12.39 -1.83
CA ASP A 64 1.74 13.41 -1.15
C ASP A 64 0.63 13.95 -2.04
N SER A 65 0.92 14.15 -3.32
CA SER A 65 -0.03 14.70 -4.30
C SER A 65 -1.21 13.78 -4.57
N LEU A 66 -1.08 12.48 -4.30
CA LEU A 66 -2.13 11.49 -4.52
C LEU A 66 -2.81 11.02 -3.24
N TYR A 67 -2.32 11.46 -2.08
CA TYR A 67 -2.79 10.96 -0.80
C TYR A 67 -4.31 11.14 -0.60
N ASP A 68 -4.81 12.35 -0.83
CA ASP A 68 -6.24 12.64 -0.61
C ASP A 68 -7.13 11.82 -1.54
N GLU A 69 -6.72 11.66 -2.79
CA GLU A 69 -7.45 10.84 -3.76
C GLU A 69 -7.39 9.37 -3.36
N TRP A 70 -6.23 8.92 -2.89
CA TRP A 70 -6.02 7.52 -2.54
C TRP A 70 -6.91 7.08 -1.39
N ILE A 71 -6.95 7.87 -0.31
CA ILE A 71 -7.72 7.52 0.87
C ILE A 71 -9.23 7.66 0.67
N ALA A 72 -9.66 8.35 -0.38
CA ALA A 72 -11.07 8.50 -0.71
C ALA A 72 -11.55 7.48 -1.74
N ALA A 73 -10.64 6.73 -2.36
CA ALA A 73 -10.96 5.78 -3.42
C ALA A 73 -11.68 4.55 -2.85
N THR A 74 -12.56 3.97 -3.66
CA THR A 74 -13.34 2.79 -3.28
C THR A 74 -12.43 1.66 -2.80
N ASN A 75 -12.78 1.03 -1.71
CA ASN A 75 -12.06 -0.02 -1.00
C ASN A 75 -10.76 0.48 -0.34
N TRP A 76 -10.04 1.42 -0.94
CA TRP A 76 -8.89 2.04 -0.28
C TRP A 76 -9.31 2.78 1.00
N VAL A 77 -10.50 3.39 0.98
CA VAL A 77 -11.01 4.13 2.15
C VAL A 77 -11.15 3.22 3.39
N SER A 78 -11.43 1.94 3.19
CA SER A 78 -11.58 0.99 4.29
C SER A 78 -10.25 0.68 4.99
N ILE A 79 -9.12 0.90 4.32
CA ILE A 79 -7.79 0.66 4.87
C ILE A 79 -6.98 1.96 4.93
N ALA A 80 -7.66 3.10 4.94
CA ALA A 80 -7.00 4.41 4.92
C ALA A 80 -6.06 4.61 6.12
N SER A 81 -6.34 3.96 7.26
CA SER A 81 -5.47 4.04 8.43
C SER A 81 -4.08 3.44 8.20
N HIS A 82 -3.92 2.62 7.17
CA HIS A 82 -2.63 2.04 6.79
C HIS A 82 -1.90 2.87 5.73
N ILE A 83 -2.57 3.87 5.15
CA ILE A 83 -2.02 4.68 4.07
C ILE A 83 -1.42 5.95 4.65
N MET A 84 -0.19 6.28 4.25
CA MET A 84 0.44 7.50 4.71
C MET A 84 1.17 8.21 3.58
N LYS A 85 1.37 9.51 3.77
CA LYS A 85 2.10 10.33 2.81
C LYS A 85 3.59 10.01 2.86
N GLN A 86 4.25 10.13 1.71
CA GLN A 86 5.69 9.99 1.62
C GLN A 86 6.40 10.94 2.60
N SER A 87 5.94 12.20 2.70
CA SER A 87 6.55 13.17 3.60
C SER A 87 6.42 12.77 5.07
N ASP A 88 5.29 12.17 5.45
CA ASP A 88 5.09 11.70 6.82
C ASP A 88 5.98 10.50 7.14
N TRP A 89 6.11 9.57 6.19
CA TRP A 89 7.01 8.43 6.37
C TRP A 89 8.45 8.91 6.56
N ASN A 90 8.91 9.81 5.68
CA ASN A 90 10.27 10.30 5.72
C ASN A 90 10.57 11.08 7.00
N ALA A 91 9.58 11.81 7.53
CA ALA A 91 9.73 12.54 8.77
C ALA A 91 9.87 11.62 9.98
N SER A 92 9.16 10.48 9.97
CA SER A 92 9.19 9.52 11.07
C SER A 92 10.30 8.47 10.92
N HIS A 93 10.90 8.37 9.72
CA HIS A 93 11.93 7.37 9.41
C HIS A 93 13.13 8.04 8.74
N PRO A 94 13.88 8.90 9.46
CA PRO A 94 14.98 9.67 8.84
C PRO A 94 16.09 8.80 8.24
N ASP A 95 16.24 7.57 8.71
CA ASP A 95 17.23 6.63 8.18
C ASP A 95 16.66 5.70 7.09
N ASP A 96 15.40 5.88 6.71
CA ASP A 96 14.71 5.01 5.76
C ASP A 96 13.81 5.87 4.85
N GLN A 97 14.41 6.77 4.13
CA GLN A 97 13.70 7.70 3.24
C GLN A 97 13.15 6.98 2.01
N LEU A 98 11.96 7.36 1.58
CA LEU A 98 11.33 6.84 0.36
C LEU A 98 11.21 7.87 -0.74
#